data_faf5798ac075528c4d7b0f9c8c34651c
#
_entry.id   faf5798ac075528c4d7b0f9c8c34651c
#
_cell.length_a   1.000
_cell.length_b   1.000
_cell.length_c   1.000
_cell.angle_alpha   90.00
_cell.angle_beta   90.00
_cell.angle_gamma   90.00
#
_symmetry.space_group_name_H-M   'P 1'
#
loop_
_entity.id
_entity.type
_entity.pdbx_description
1 polymer ?
#
loop_
_entity_poly.entity_id
_entity_poly.type
_entity_poly.pdbx_seq_one_letter_code
_entity_poly.pdbx_strand_id
1 'polypeptide(L)'
;LLKVIRWNGGISYLMKKISALIHSSRGCEFGIFLLVSAINLFTANNTVAIVIAGPIAKEFGGKYSCSPKRIASVLDTASCFVQGLIPYGAQILIAMGVAKSAGCIVSTLDLMGTSYYQWLMAAMVILTIFCFRRKNENREKAA
;
A
#
# COMPACT_ATOMS: atom_id res chain seq x y z
N LEU A 1 -14.63 1.77 -14.55
CA LEU A 1 -14.74 1.51 -13.11
C LEU A 1 -14.37 2.74 -12.28
N LEU A 2 -13.20 3.35 -12.48
CA LEU A 2 -12.71 4.55 -11.78
C LEU A 2 -13.68 5.73 -11.85
N LYS A 3 -14.22 6.04 -13.02
CA LYS A 3 -15.21 7.12 -13.19
C LYS A 3 -16.50 6.86 -12.40
N VAL A 4 -16.97 5.61 -12.33
CA VAL A 4 -18.19 5.22 -11.61
C VAL A 4 -17.98 5.34 -10.09
N ILE A 5 -16.84 4.90 -9.57
CA ILE A 5 -16.49 5.02 -8.14
C ILE A 5 -16.36 6.49 -7.72
N ARG A 6 -15.78 7.32 -8.60
CA ARG A 6 -15.66 8.76 -8.40
C ARG A 6 -17.01 9.47 -8.43
N TRP A 7 -17.88 9.10 -9.37
CA TRP A 7 -19.21 9.68 -9.52
C TRP A 7 -20.14 9.36 -8.36
N ASN A 8 -20.07 8.13 -7.81
CA ASN A 8 -20.87 7.71 -6.66
C ASN A 8 -20.33 8.17 -5.30
N GLY A 9 -19.34 9.07 -5.27
CA GLY A 9 -18.82 9.61 -4.00
C GLY A 9 -18.05 8.60 -3.14
N GLY A 10 -17.79 7.39 -3.62
CA GLY A 10 -17.06 6.35 -2.88
C GLY A 10 -15.67 6.79 -2.45
N ILE A 11 -14.98 7.53 -3.32
CA ILE A 11 -13.67 8.12 -3.00
C ILE A 11 -13.81 9.19 -1.92
N SER A 12 -14.82 10.06 -2.02
CA SER A 12 -15.08 11.10 -1.03
C SER A 12 -15.44 10.54 0.34
N TYR A 13 -16.16 9.42 0.39
CA TYR A 13 -16.46 8.70 1.63
C TYR A 13 -15.19 8.10 2.26
N LEU A 14 -14.35 7.44 1.47
CA LEU A 14 -13.05 6.92 1.91
C LEU A 14 -12.14 8.05 2.41
N MET A 15 -12.06 9.14 1.66
CA MET A 15 -11.32 10.34 2.07
C MET A 15 -11.81 10.90 3.40
N LYS A 16 -13.11 10.99 3.61
CA LYS A 16 -13.70 11.49 4.85
C LYS A 16 -13.42 10.59 6.04
N LYS A 17 -13.51 9.27 5.88
CA LYS A 17 -13.15 8.28 6.91
C LYS A 17 -11.66 8.31 7.24
N ILE A 18 -10.81 8.36 6.23
CA ILE A 18 -9.35 8.38 6.41
C ILE A 18 -8.90 9.72 6.99
N SER A 19 -9.47 10.86 6.54
CA SER A 19 -9.22 12.19 7.13
C SER A 19 -9.53 12.25 8.62
N ALA A 20 -10.54 11.54 9.09
CA ALA A 20 -10.89 11.48 10.50
C ALA A 20 -9.84 10.73 11.35
N LEU A 21 -9.08 9.84 10.74
CA LEU A 21 -7.98 9.10 11.38
C LEU A 21 -6.64 9.87 11.32
N ILE A 22 -6.54 10.88 10.43
CA ILE A 22 -5.28 11.59 10.19
C ILE A 22 -5.24 12.87 11.01
N HIS A 23 -4.55 12.85 12.14
CA HIS A 23 -4.28 14.03 12.96
C HIS A 23 -2.82 14.50 12.87
N SER A 24 -1.98 13.81 12.09
CA SER A 24 -0.54 14.09 11.98
C SER A 24 -0.02 13.64 10.62
N SER A 25 1.15 14.15 10.22
CA SER A 25 1.84 13.65 9.01
C SER A 25 2.15 12.14 9.06
N ARG A 26 2.36 11.54 10.25
CA ARG A 26 2.47 10.07 10.41
C ARG A 26 1.14 9.39 10.13
N GLY A 27 0.05 9.98 10.62
CA GLY A 27 -1.30 9.53 10.32
C GLY A 27 -1.61 9.59 8.83
N CYS A 28 -1.05 10.57 8.09
CA CYS A 28 -1.19 10.66 6.64
C CYS A 28 -0.52 9.49 5.92
N GLU A 29 0.73 9.16 6.24
CA GLU A 29 1.43 8.01 5.65
C GLU A 29 0.72 6.69 5.96
N PHE A 30 0.27 6.51 7.20
CA PHE A 30 -0.51 5.34 7.60
C PHE A 30 -1.89 5.29 6.93
N GLY A 31 -2.56 6.43 6.80
CA GLY A 31 -3.82 6.55 6.08
C GLY A 31 -3.69 6.19 4.60
N ILE A 32 -2.60 6.62 3.94
CA ILE A 32 -2.28 6.24 2.56
C ILE A 32 -1.99 4.74 2.46
N PHE A 33 -1.25 4.19 3.42
CA PHE A 33 -1.00 2.74 3.50
C PHE A 33 -2.32 1.96 3.57
N LEU A 34 -3.23 2.33 4.47
CA LEU A 34 -4.54 1.68 4.60
C LEU A 34 -5.39 1.84 3.34
N LEU A 35 -5.39 3.03 2.72
CA LEU A 35 -6.14 3.30 1.50
C LEU A 35 -5.71 2.40 0.36
N VAL A 36 -4.40 2.36 0.06
CA VAL A 36 -3.90 1.54 -1.05
C VAL A 36 -4.06 0.06 -0.77
N SER A 37 -3.91 -0.36 0.49
CA SER A 37 -4.14 -1.75 0.92
C SER A 37 -5.58 -2.18 0.68
N ALA A 38 -6.54 -1.36 1.08
CA ALA A 38 -7.96 -1.64 0.86
C ALA A 38 -8.27 -1.74 -0.65
N ILE A 39 -7.80 -0.77 -1.46
CA ILE A 39 -8.03 -0.80 -2.91
C ILE A 39 -7.38 -2.03 -3.52
N ASN A 40 -6.18 -2.42 -3.09
CA ASN A 40 -5.47 -3.57 -3.61
C ASN A 40 -6.18 -4.89 -3.28
N LEU A 41 -6.76 -5.02 -2.08
CA LEU A 41 -7.58 -6.17 -1.72
C LEU A 41 -8.76 -6.36 -2.67
N PHE A 42 -9.40 -5.28 -3.11
CA PHE A 42 -10.53 -5.36 -4.06
C PHE A 42 -10.11 -5.56 -5.51
N THR A 43 -8.96 -5.01 -5.91
CA THR A 43 -8.52 -5.06 -7.30
C THR A 43 -7.62 -6.25 -7.60
N ALA A 44 -6.97 -6.81 -6.58
CA ALA A 44 -5.92 -7.83 -6.68
C ALA A 44 -4.83 -7.47 -7.70
N ASN A 45 -4.65 -6.16 -7.94
CA ASN A 45 -3.73 -5.64 -8.94
C ASN A 45 -3.04 -4.38 -8.44
N ASN A 46 -1.72 -4.47 -8.25
CA ASN A 46 -0.86 -3.42 -7.76
C ASN A 46 -0.97 -2.13 -8.59
N THR A 47 -0.84 -2.24 -9.91
CA THR A 47 -0.87 -1.09 -10.83
C THR A 47 -2.20 -0.35 -10.73
N VAL A 48 -3.32 -1.07 -10.72
CA VAL A 48 -4.66 -0.50 -10.61
C VAL A 48 -4.83 0.18 -9.25
N ALA A 49 -4.37 -0.44 -8.18
CA ALA A 49 -4.44 0.13 -6.83
C ALA A 49 -3.67 1.46 -6.74
N ILE A 50 -2.44 1.53 -7.28
CA ILE A 50 -1.62 2.74 -7.29
C ILE A 50 -2.27 3.85 -8.15
N VAL A 51 -2.78 3.52 -9.32
CA VAL A 51 -3.44 4.49 -10.22
C VAL A 51 -4.70 5.09 -9.58
N ILE A 52 -5.44 4.29 -8.81
CA ILE A 52 -6.63 4.76 -8.07
C ILE A 52 -6.23 5.58 -6.84
N ALA A 53 -5.30 5.08 -6.05
CA ALA A 53 -4.89 5.71 -4.79
C ALA A 53 -4.02 6.96 -5.01
N GLY A 54 -3.25 7.03 -6.09
CA GLY A 54 -2.27 8.09 -6.35
C GLY A 54 -2.82 9.50 -6.28
N PRO A 55 -3.88 9.85 -7.02
CA PRO A 55 -4.49 11.19 -6.95
C PRO A 55 -4.97 11.56 -5.55
N ILE A 56 -5.54 10.59 -4.82
CA ILE A 56 -6.03 10.78 -3.45
C ILE A 56 -4.86 11.01 -2.50
N ALA A 57 -3.83 10.18 -2.61
CA ALA A 57 -2.62 10.29 -1.80
C ALA A 57 -1.88 11.62 -2.03
N LYS A 58 -1.88 12.12 -3.27
CA LYS A 58 -1.32 13.44 -3.61
C LYS A 58 -2.08 14.58 -2.91
N GLU A 59 -3.41 14.51 -2.88
CA GLU A 59 -4.26 15.49 -2.21
C GLU A 59 -4.03 15.49 -0.69
N PHE A 60 -3.96 14.29 -0.08
CA PHE A 60 -3.59 14.17 1.34
C PHE A 60 -2.18 14.69 1.63
N GLY A 61 -1.22 14.41 0.75
CA GLY A 61 0.13 14.90 0.89
C GLY A 61 0.22 16.42 0.91
N GLY A 62 -0.52 17.09 0.04
CA GLY A 62 -0.62 18.55 0.03
C GLY A 62 -1.22 19.11 1.32
N LYS A 63 -2.27 18.48 1.83
CA LYS A 63 -2.97 18.90 3.05
C LYS A 63 -2.13 18.75 4.33
N TYR A 64 -1.31 17.71 4.41
CA TYR A 64 -0.53 17.38 5.61
C TYR A 64 0.98 17.59 5.45
N SER A 65 1.39 18.36 4.43
CA SER A 65 2.79 18.73 4.13
C SER A 65 3.73 17.51 4.05
N CYS A 66 3.24 16.42 3.46
CA CYS A 66 4.05 15.22 3.23
C CYS A 66 4.81 15.33 1.90
N SER A 67 6.09 14.97 1.89
CA SER A 67 6.90 14.97 0.67
C SER A 67 6.31 14.02 -0.40
N PRO A 68 6.15 14.47 -1.66
CA PRO A 68 5.62 13.63 -2.74
C PRO A 68 6.42 12.33 -2.95
N LYS A 69 7.74 12.39 -2.76
CA LYS A 69 8.62 11.22 -2.85
C LYS A 69 8.28 10.16 -1.81
N ARG A 70 7.96 10.59 -0.59
CA ARG A 70 7.56 9.68 0.49
C ARG A 70 6.21 9.03 0.22
N ILE A 71 5.26 9.83 -0.24
CA ILE A 71 3.92 9.35 -0.59
C ILE A 71 4.02 8.27 -1.67
N ALA A 72 4.80 8.51 -2.72
CA ALA A 72 5.01 7.55 -3.78
C ALA A 72 5.67 6.25 -3.25
N SER A 73 6.68 6.37 -2.37
CA SER A 73 7.33 5.22 -1.76
C SER A 73 6.37 4.40 -0.88
N VAL A 74 5.55 5.05 -0.06
CA VAL A 74 4.56 4.36 0.79
C VAL A 74 3.49 3.67 -0.06
N LEU A 75 3.00 4.35 -1.11
CA LEU A 75 2.03 3.78 -2.06
C LEU A 75 2.55 2.50 -2.70
N ASP A 76 3.77 2.56 -3.25
CA ASP A 76 4.39 1.45 -3.95
C ASP A 76 4.67 0.28 -3.00
N THR A 77 5.37 0.54 -1.90
CA THR A 77 5.73 -0.50 -0.93
C THR A 77 4.51 -1.16 -0.29
N ALA A 78 3.47 -0.36 0.06
CA ALA A 78 2.24 -0.88 0.64
C ALA A 78 1.47 -1.75 -0.37
N SER A 79 1.39 -1.33 -1.63
CA SER A 79 0.68 -2.10 -2.63
C SER A 79 1.41 -3.41 -2.97
N CYS A 80 2.74 -3.40 -3.08
CA CYS A 80 3.54 -4.61 -3.28
C CYS A 80 3.42 -5.59 -2.11
N PHE A 81 3.45 -5.09 -0.88
CA PHE A 81 3.27 -5.91 0.32
C PHE A 81 1.92 -6.63 0.32
N VAL A 82 0.84 -5.87 0.16
CA VAL A 82 -0.51 -6.44 0.18
C VAL A 82 -0.74 -7.39 -0.99
N GLN A 83 -0.26 -7.05 -2.19
CA GLN A 83 -0.36 -7.90 -3.37
C GLN A 83 0.23 -9.29 -3.15
N GLY A 84 1.37 -9.38 -2.48
CA GLY A 84 2.01 -10.65 -2.20
C GLY A 84 1.32 -11.51 -1.14
N LEU A 85 0.40 -10.92 -0.37
CA LEU A 85 -0.39 -11.62 0.64
C LEU A 85 -1.79 -12.02 0.14
N ILE A 86 -2.21 -11.56 -1.05
CA ILE A 86 -3.54 -11.86 -1.57
C ILE A 86 -3.54 -13.29 -2.16
N PRO A 87 -4.29 -14.26 -1.58
CA PRO A 87 -4.25 -15.66 -2.03
C PRO A 87 -4.80 -15.86 -3.45
N TYR A 88 -5.64 -14.97 -3.92
CA TYR A 88 -6.18 -14.92 -5.29
C TYR A 88 -5.42 -13.94 -6.19
N GLY A 89 -4.31 -13.39 -5.73
CA GLY A 89 -3.45 -12.49 -6.50
C GLY A 89 -2.70 -13.24 -7.60
N ALA A 90 -2.45 -12.55 -8.71
CA ALA A 90 -1.78 -13.14 -9.87
C ALA A 90 -0.42 -13.76 -9.49
N GLN A 91 0.31 -13.19 -8.54
CA GLN A 91 1.62 -13.68 -8.10
C GLN A 91 1.53 -15.08 -7.49
N ILE A 92 0.59 -15.29 -6.56
CA ILE A 92 0.36 -16.59 -5.90
C ILE A 92 -0.15 -17.61 -6.91
N LEU A 93 -1.10 -17.22 -7.78
CA LEU A 93 -1.65 -18.13 -8.79
C LEU A 93 -0.60 -18.57 -9.81
N ILE A 94 0.28 -17.68 -10.25
CA ILE A 94 1.39 -18.01 -11.16
C ILE A 94 2.38 -18.95 -10.46
N ALA A 95 2.76 -18.66 -9.21
CA ALA A 95 3.66 -19.51 -8.44
C ALA A 95 3.10 -20.93 -8.26
N MET A 96 1.82 -21.04 -7.92
CA MET A 96 1.13 -22.34 -7.84
C MET A 96 1.09 -23.07 -9.20
N GLY A 97 0.85 -22.34 -10.29
CA GLY A 97 0.85 -22.90 -11.64
C GLY A 97 2.21 -23.47 -12.02
N VAL A 98 3.28 -22.75 -11.74
CA VAL A 98 4.66 -23.22 -11.98
C VAL A 98 5.01 -24.42 -11.09
N ALA A 99 4.68 -24.38 -9.80
CA ALA A 99 4.91 -25.51 -8.89
C ALA A 99 4.18 -26.77 -9.37
N LYS A 100 2.93 -26.63 -9.78
CA LYS A 100 2.13 -27.74 -10.33
C LYS A 100 2.74 -28.33 -11.61
N SER A 101 3.24 -27.48 -12.52
CA SER A 101 3.92 -27.96 -13.74
C SER A 101 5.24 -28.66 -13.44
N ALA A 102 5.89 -28.34 -12.33
CA ALA A 102 7.10 -29.02 -11.83
C ALA A 102 6.78 -30.29 -11.01
N GLY A 103 5.51 -30.71 -10.93
CA GLY A 103 5.11 -31.90 -10.18
C GLY A 103 5.00 -31.69 -8.66
N CYS A 104 5.13 -30.46 -8.17
CA CYS A 104 5.03 -30.12 -6.75
C CYS A 104 3.61 -29.66 -6.41
N ILE A 105 2.97 -30.31 -5.44
CA ILE A 105 1.69 -29.87 -4.89
C ILE A 105 1.98 -28.94 -3.71
N VAL A 106 1.81 -27.63 -3.91
CA VAL A 106 2.05 -26.60 -2.89
C VAL A 106 0.73 -25.93 -2.54
N SER A 107 0.45 -25.81 -1.24
CA SER A 107 -0.72 -25.06 -0.78
C SER A 107 -0.49 -23.56 -0.87
N THR A 108 -1.55 -22.78 -1.10
CA THR A 108 -1.50 -21.31 -1.06
C THR A 108 -0.97 -20.79 0.28
N LEU A 109 -1.37 -21.43 1.39
CA LEU A 109 -0.92 -21.06 2.73
C LEU A 109 0.58 -21.31 2.94
N ASP A 110 1.11 -22.41 2.39
CA ASP A 110 2.54 -22.71 2.47
C ASP A 110 3.36 -21.68 1.71
N LEU A 111 2.90 -21.29 0.52
CA LEU A 111 3.52 -20.21 -0.27
C LEU A 111 3.52 -18.88 0.46
N MET A 112 2.42 -18.52 1.09
CA MET A 112 2.32 -17.27 1.88
C MET A 112 3.25 -17.31 3.09
N GLY A 113 3.31 -18.43 3.81
CA GLY A 113 4.15 -18.59 5.01
C GLY A 113 5.64 -18.57 4.69
N THR A 114 6.05 -19.16 3.56
CA THR A 114 7.45 -19.23 3.12
C THR A 114 7.92 -17.98 2.37
N SER A 115 7.03 -17.03 2.09
CA SER A 115 7.34 -15.77 1.42
C SER A 115 8.06 -14.77 2.35
N TYR A 116 9.29 -15.09 2.77
CA TYR A 116 10.10 -14.22 3.65
C TYR A 116 10.25 -12.79 3.12
N TYR A 117 10.24 -12.62 1.81
CA TYR A 117 10.28 -11.31 1.16
C TYR A 117 9.13 -10.41 1.61
N GLN A 118 7.91 -10.94 1.70
CA GLN A 118 6.73 -10.17 2.11
C GLN A 118 6.83 -9.72 3.57
N TRP A 119 7.31 -10.57 4.44
CA TRP A 119 7.52 -10.25 5.85
C TRP A 119 8.61 -9.21 6.05
N LEU A 120 9.71 -9.28 5.29
CA LEU A 120 10.76 -8.27 5.26
C LEU A 120 10.23 -6.93 4.73
N MET A 121 9.38 -6.93 3.70
CA MET A 121 8.72 -5.73 3.18
C MET A 121 7.83 -5.09 4.25
N ALA A 122 7.04 -5.87 4.99
CA ALA A 122 6.24 -5.37 6.11
C ALA A 122 7.11 -4.69 7.17
N ALA A 123 8.18 -5.35 7.58
CA ALA A 123 9.11 -4.79 8.55
C ALA A 123 9.73 -3.48 8.07
N MET A 124 10.13 -3.40 6.79
CA MET A 124 10.68 -2.19 6.17
C MET A 124 9.65 -1.05 6.09
N VAL A 125 8.38 -1.33 5.77
CA VAL A 125 7.32 -0.31 5.79
C VAL A 125 7.14 0.26 7.18
N ILE A 126 7.06 -0.60 8.19
CA ILE A 126 6.91 -0.19 9.59
C ILE A 126 8.12 0.65 10.02
N LEU A 127 9.33 0.18 9.76
CA LEU A 127 10.56 0.92 10.07
C LEU A 127 10.61 2.27 9.36
N THR A 128 10.18 2.33 8.09
CA THR A 128 10.19 3.57 7.31
C THR A 128 9.20 4.59 7.90
N ILE A 129 8.00 4.16 8.26
CA ILE A 129 6.99 5.03 8.87
C ILE A 129 7.44 5.53 10.26
N PHE A 130 8.06 4.67 11.07
CA PHE A 130 8.39 4.99 12.45
C PHE A 130 9.79 5.59 12.64
N CYS A 131 10.84 5.09 11.95
CA CYS A 131 12.24 5.47 12.21
C CYS A 131 12.78 6.56 11.29
N PHE A 132 12.52 6.50 9.99
CA PHE A 132 13.25 7.33 9.02
C PHE A 132 12.84 8.81 9.03
N ARG A 133 11.67 9.13 9.58
CA ARG A 133 11.19 10.50 9.66
C ARG A 133 11.89 11.35 10.71
N ARG A 134 12.43 10.75 11.75
CA ARG A 134 13.16 11.49 12.81
C ARG A 134 14.36 12.25 12.27
N LYS A 135 14.93 11.78 11.15
CA LYS A 135 16.11 12.37 10.51
C LYS A 135 15.82 13.56 9.59
N ASN A 136 14.63 13.60 8.98
CA ASN A 136 14.27 14.68 8.03
C ASN A 136 13.68 15.92 8.73
N GLU A 137 12.93 15.77 9.81
CA GLU A 137 12.45 16.92 10.61
C GLU A 137 13.62 17.74 11.19
N ASN A 138 14.76 17.08 11.50
CA ASN A 138 15.95 17.76 11.98
C ASN A 138 16.74 18.46 10.86
N ARG A 139 16.57 18.05 9.59
CA ARG A 139 17.21 18.72 8.45
C ARG A 139 16.43 19.93 7.94
N GLU A 140 15.10 19.88 7.99
CA GLU A 140 14.26 21.02 7.63
C GLU A 140 14.28 22.14 8.68
N LYS A 141 14.54 21.81 9.94
CA LYS A 141 14.74 22.82 11.02
C LYS A 141 16.14 23.41 11.05
N ALA A 142 17.08 22.84 10.31
CA ALA A 142 18.50 23.28 10.25
C ALA A 142 18.85 24.01 8.93
N ALA A 143 17.89 24.15 8.00
CA ALA A 143 17.99 24.92 6.76
C ALA A 143 17.05 26.11 6.77
#